data_2b94577389ea7df1efc8f0293ab9ef31
#
_entry.id   2b94577389ea7df1efc8f0293ab9ef31
#
_cell.length_a   1.000
_cell.length_b   1.000
_cell.length_c   1.000
_cell.angle_alpha   90.00
_cell.angle_beta   90.00
_cell.angle_gamma   90.00
#
_symmetry.space_group_name_H-M   'P 1'
#
loop_
_entity.id
_entity.type
_entity.pdbx_description
1 polymer ?
#
loop_
_entity_poly.entity_id
_entity_poly.type
_entity_poly.pdbx_seq_one_letter_code
_entity_poly.pdbx_strand_id
1 'polypeptide(L)' 'MLVLGRKPGEYVMIDNNIMVKVIKSDEGHLRLAIEAPKHIAIVRGELWEENNIALGTAK' A
#
# COMPACT_ATOMS: atom_id res chain seq x y z
N MET A 1 2.01 -15.42 -3.68
CA MET A 1 1.77 -14.12 -3.02
C MET A 1 2.21 -14.20 -1.57
N LEU A 2 2.83 -13.17 -1.07
CA LEU A 2 3.28 -13.13 0.32
C LEU A 2 2.26 -12.39 1.18
N VAL A 3 1.82 -13.05 2.24
CA VAL A 3 0.85 -12.46 3.16
C VAL A 3 1.52 -12.36 4.53
N LEU A 4 1.51 -11.15 5.08
CA LEU A 4 2.16 -10.89 6.36
C LEU A 4 1.17 -10.25 7.33
N GLY A 5 1.26 -10.65 8.60
CA GLY A 5 0.53 -9.98 9.65
C GLY A 5 1.44 -9.00 10.36
N ARG A 6 1.00 -7.75 10.44
CA ARG A 6 1.79 -6.74 11.13
C ARG A 6 0.91 -5.97 12.11
N LYS A 7 1.47 -5.60 13.23
CA LYS A 7 0.78 -4.81 14.24
C LYS A 7 1.10 -3.33 14.05
N PRO A 8 0.25 -2.44 14.56
CA PRO A 8 0.56 -1.00 14.49
C PRO A 8 1.94 -0.71 15.04
N GLY A 9 2.69 0.10 14.33
CA GLY A 9 4.06 0.43 14.67
C GLY A 9 5.09 -0.46 13.99
N GLU A 10 4.66 -1.58 13.44
CA GLU A 10 5.57 -2.47 12.71
C GLU A 10 5.56 -2.14 11.24
N TYR A 11 6.57 -2.59 10.54
CA TYR A 11 6.71 -2.23 9.14
C TYR A 11 7.31 -3.38 8.35
N VAL A 12 7.26 -3.24 7.03
CA VAL A 12 7.82 -4.17 6.07
C VAL A 12 8.68 -3.38 5.10
N MET A 13 9.83 -3.94 4.76
CA MET A 13 10.68 -3.33 3.73
C MET A 13 10.55 -4.10 2.44
N ILE A 14 10.42 -3.38 1.34
CA ILE A 14 10.35 -3.97 0.01
C ILE A 14 11.54 -3.44 -0.79
N ASP A 15 12.38 -4.36 -1.25
CA ASP A 15 13.52 -4.02 -2.09
C ASP A 15 14.45 -2.98 -1.44
N ASN A 16 14.53 -3.00 -0.10
CA ASN A 16 15.43 -2.16 0.69
C ASN A 16 15.21 -0.67 0.54
N ASN A 17 14.23 -0.23 -0.24
CA ASN A 17 14.00 1.21 -0.42
C ASN A 17 12.53 1.60 -0.33
N ILE A 18 11.65 0.65 -0.09
CA ILE A 18 10.23 0.95 0.07
C ILE A 18 9.81 0.44 1.44
N MET A 19 9.29 1.32 2.27
CA MET A 19 8.83 0.96 3.61
C MET A 19 7.33 1.08 3.68
N VAL A 20 6.69 0.03 4.20
CA VAL A 20 5.25 0.05 4.44
C VAL A 20 5.06 -0.15 5.94
N LYS A 21 4.53 0.85 6.61
CA LYS A 21 4.36 0.82 8.06
C LYS A 21 2.89 0.88 8.41
N VAL A 22 2.51 0.09 9.40
CA VAL A 22 1.12 0.07 9.86
C VAL A 22 0.95 1.13 10.94
N ILE A 23 -0.05 1.98 10.78
CA ILE A 23 -0.34 3.04 11.72
C ILE A 23 -1.78 2.88 12.19
N LYS A 24 -1.96 2.93 13.50
CA LYS A 24 -3.29 2.82 14.07
C LYS A 24 -4.00 4.16 14.02
N SER A 25 -5.25 4.14 13.63
CA SER A 25 -6.08 5.32 13.61
C SER A 25 -6.99 5.34 14.84
N ASP A 26 -7.39 6.55 15.26
CA ASP A 26 -8.27 6.69 16.40
C ASP A 26 -9.65 6.12 16.15
N GLU A 27 -10.03 5.96 14.90
CA GLU A 27 -11.34 5.47 14.52
C GLU A 27 -11.39 3.98 14.29
N GLY A 28 -10.34 3.27 14.68
CA GLY A 28 -10.30 1.83 14.53
C GLY A 28 -9.88 1.35 13.16
N HIS A 29 -9.70 2.25 12.21
CA HIS A 29 -9.18 1.89 10.91
C HIS A 29 -7.68 1.78 10.95
N LEU A 30 -7.13 0.90 10.14
CA LEU A 30 -5.69 0.81 10.01
C LEU A 30 -5.25 1.68 8.85
N ARG A 31 -4.15 2.37 9.04
CA ARG A 31 -3.56 3.21 8.02
C ARG A 31 -2.20 2.65 7.66
N LEU A 32 -1.80 2.92 6.44
CA LEU A 32 -0.47 2.54 5.98
C LEU A 32 0.31 3.79 5.65
N ALA A 33 1.51 3.88 6.20
CA ALA A 33 2.45 4.93 5.83
C ALA A 33 3.45 4.29 4.89
N ILE A 34 3.57 4.83 3.70
CA ILE A 34 4.41 4.25 2.68
C ILE A 34 5.48 5.24 2.29
N GLU A 35 6.73 4.81 2.40
CA GLU A 35 7.88 5.59 1.99
C GLU A 35 8.51 4.92 0.78
N ALA A 36 8.62 5.65 -0.32
CA ALA A 36 9.16 5.09 -1.55
C ALA A 36 9.89 6.18 -2.33
N PRO A 37 10.81 5.78 -3.22
CA PRO A 37 11.45 6.76 -4.10
C PRO A 37 10.43 7.51 -4.95
N LYS A 38 10.78 8.71 -5.37
CA LYS A 38 9.83 9.58 -6.06
C LYS A 38 9.34 9.00 -7.38
N HIS A 39 10.15 8.16 -8.02
CA HIS A 39 9.75 7.60 -9.30
C HIS A 39 8.75 6.44 -9.17
N ILE A 40 8.44 6.03 -7.94
CA ILE A 40 7.50 4.95 -7.72
C ILE A 40 6.15 5.56 -7.34
N ALA A 41 5.15 5.31 -8.17
CA ALA A 41 3.81 5.82 -7.93
C ALA A 41 3.11 4.96 -6.90
N ILE A 42 2.46 5.62 -5.95
CA ILE A 42 1.68 4.93 -4.92
C ILE A 42 0.23 5.31 -5.14
N VAL A 43 -0.58 4.32 -5.45
CA VAL A 43 -1.98 4.55 -5.81
C VAL A 43 -2.85 3.66 -4.96
N ARG A 44 -3.94 4.20 -4.46
CA ARG A 44 -4.92 3.40 -3.74
C ARG A 44 -5.51 2.34 -4.64
N GLY A 45 -5.83 1.19 -4.06
CA GLY A 45 -6.32 0.08 -4.84
C GLY A 45 -7.54 0.40 -5.67
N GLU A 46 -8.50 1.12 -5.07
CA GLU A 46 -9.72 1.44 -5.79
C GLU A 46 -9.45 2.34 -7.00
N LEU A 47 -8.50 3.26 -6.88
CA LEU A 47 -8.15 4.09 -8.01
C LEU A 47 -7.38 3.32 -9.07
N TRP A 48 -6.54 2.42 -8.64
CA TRP A 48 -5.79 1.58 -9.57
C TRP A 48 -6.74 0.69 -10.36
N GLU A 49 -7.73 0.13 -9.70
CA GLU A 49 -8.70 -0.72 -10.36
C GLU A 49 -9.53 0.07 -11.37
N GLU A 50 -9.92 1.28 -11.01
CA GLU A 50 -10.64 2.14 -11.94
C GLU A 50 -9.86 2.38 -13.21
N ASN A 51 -8.58 2.70 -13.05
CA ASN A 51 -7.74 2.99 -14.21
C ASN A 51 -7.57 1.76 -15.09
N ASN A 52 -7.42 0.61 -14.48
CA ASN A 52 -7.25 -0.61 -15.26
C ASN A 52 -8.53 -1.00 -15.99
N ILE A 53 -9.67 -0.79 -15.36
CA ILE A 53 -10.95 -1.02 -16.03
C ILE A 53 -11.11 -0.06 -17.18
N ALA A 54 -10.76 1.20 -16.99
CA ALA A 54 -10.87 2.20 -18.04
C ALA A 54 -9.97 1.89 -19.21
N LEU A 55 -8.86 1.22 -18.96
CA LEU A 55 -7.93 0.81 -20.02
C LEU A 55 -8.36 -0.48 -20.69
N GLY A 56 -9.46 -1.05 -20.27
CA GLY A 56 -9.95 -2.26 -20.88
C GLY A 56 -9.28 -3.52 -20.41
N THR A 57 -8.49 -3.46 -19.39
CA THR A 57 -7.86 -4.66 -18.84
C THR A 57 -8.84 -5.33 -17.90
N ALA A 58 -9.57 -6.25 -18.43
CA ALA A 58 -10.50 -7.01 -17.61
C ALA A 58 -9.74 -7.93 -16.68
N LYS A 59 -10.38 -8.24 -15.62
CA LYS A 59 -9.80 -9.15 -14.62
C LYS A 59 -10.43 -10.46 -14.71
#